data_2deacb1cb3cecb811f2181c610fafbdf
#
_entry.id   2deacb1cb3cecb811f2181c610fafbdf
#
_cell.length_a   1.000
_cell.length_b   1.000
_cell.length_c   1.000
_cell.angle_alpha   90.00
_cell.angle_beta   90.00
_cell.angle_gamma   90.00
#
_symmetry.space_group_name_H-M   'P 1'
#
loop_
_entity.id
_entity.type
_entity.pdbx_description
1 polymer ?
#
loop_
_entity_poly.entity_id
_entity_poly.type
_entity_poly.pdbx_seq_one_letter_code
_entity_poly.pdbx_strand_id
1 'polypeptide(L)'
;MNYQQILENIYQEIQPFAGIGKQADYIPALAKVDPDQFGICINTIQGETFMLGQADTRFSIQSISKVFSLAVCLSLEGDELWKRVGKEPSGTAFNSLVQLEVEKGIPRNPFINACLLYTSPSPRDRTR
;
A
#
# COMPACT_ATOMS: atom_id res chain seq x y z
N MET A 1 17.80 -22.27 2.25
CA MET A 1 16.36 -22.40 1.93
C MET A 1 16.22 -22.22 0.43
N ASN A 2 15.44 -23.06 -0.26
CA ASN A 2 15.25 -22.90 -1.71
C ASN A 2 14.08 -21.94 -1.98
N TYR A 3 14.39 -20.66 -2.09
CA TYR A 3 13.37 -19.62 -2.32
C TYR A 3 12.67 -19.76 -3.67
N GLN A 4 13.38 -20.20 -4.71
CA GLN A 4 12.77 -20.40 -6.02
C GLN A 4 11.68 -21.48 -5.97
N GLN A 5 11.95 -22.60 -5.31
CA GLN A 5 10.95 -23.66 -5.12
C GLN A 5 9.74 -23.20 -4.31
N ILE A 6 9.95 -22.31 -3.31
CA ILE A 6 8.84 -21.72 -2.54
C ILE A 6 7.96 -20.87 -3.44
N LEU A 7 8.55 -20.04 -4.31
CA LEU A 7 7.78 -19.23 -5.27
C LEU A 7 6.97 -20.10 -6.23
N GLU A 8 7.56 -21.16 -6.74
CA GLU A 8 6.90 -22.11 -7.63
C GLU A 8 5.72 -22.81 -6.95
N ASN A 9 5.88 -23.24 -5.72
CA ASN A 9 4.81 -23.86 -4.95
C ASN A 9 3.66 -22.86 -4.71
N ILE A 10 3.96 -21.63 -4.29
CA ILE A 10 2.96 -20.56 -4.11
C ILE A 10 2.22 -20.32 -5.44
N TYR A 11 2.93 -20.23 -6.54
CA TYR A 11 2.32 -20.01 -7.85
C TYR A 11 1.35 -21.12 -8.23
N GLN A 12 1.73 -22.37 -8.00
CA GLN A 12 0.86 -23.54 -8.24
C GLN A 12 -0.43 -23.49 -7.38
N GLU A 13 -0.29 -23.12 -6.12
CA GLU A 13 -1.42 -23.02 -5.18
C GLU A 13 -2.41 -21.93 -5.56
N ILE A 14 -1.94 -20.80 -6.12
CA ILE A 14 -2.82 -19.68 -6.46
C ILE A 14 -3.44 -19.76 -7.85
N GLN A 15 -2.92 -20.58 -8.76
CA GLN A 15 -3.45 -20.75 -10.13
C GLN A 15 -4.97 -21.00 -10.17
N PRO A 16 -5.57 -21.85 -9.32
CA PRO A 16 -7.01 -22.07 -9.32
C PRO A 16 -7.85 -20.83 -9.00
N PHE A 17 -7.22 -19.80 -8.43
CA PHE A 17 -7.89 -18.55 -8.06
C PHE A 17 -7.71 -17.43 -9.11
N ALA A 18 -6.98 -17.67 -10.18
CA ALA A 18 -6.83 -16.71 -11.28
C ALA A 18 -8.18 -16.36 -11.88
N GLY A 19 -8.45 -15.09 -12.09
CA GLY A 19 -9.70 -14.59 -12.66
C GLY A 19 -10.92 -14.58 -11.71
N ILE A 20 -10.80 -15.06 -10.46
CA ILE A 20 -11.91 -15.02 -9.49
C ILE A 20 -12.09 -13.62 -8.92
N GLY A 21 -11.01 -12.87 -8.77
CA GLY A 21 -11.02 -11.51 -8.26
C GLY A 21 -11.49 -10.48 -9.30
N LYS A 22 -11.66 -9.23 -8.84
CA LYS A 22 -11.97 -8.10 -9.69
C LYS A 22 -10.96 -6.99 -9.43
N GLN A 23 -10.37 -6.43 -10.48
CA GLN A 23 -9.51 -5.26 -10.36
C GLN A 23 -10.30 -4.02 -9.90
N ALA A 24 -9.59 -3.02 -9.38
CA ALA A 24 -10.16 -1.75 -8.93
C ALA A 24 -10.63 -0.91 -10.14
N ASP A 25 -11.83 -1.14 -10.64
CA ASP A 25 -12.41 -0.49 -11.83
C ASP A 25 -12.92 0.94 -11.56
N TYR A 26 -13.08 1.32 -10.29
CA TYR A 26 -13.45 2.68 -9.90
C TYR A 26 -12.33 3.72 -10.12
N ILE A 27 -11.09 3.26 -10.39
CA ILE A 27 -9.97 4.10 -10.79
C ILE A 27 -9.69 3.84 -12.27
N PRO A 28 -9.93 4.81 -13.20
CA PRO A 28 -9.85 4.57 -14.64
C PRO A 28 -8.49 4.06 -15.12
N ALA A 29 -7.40 4.43 -14.46
CA ALA A 29 -6.06 3.95 -14.79
C ALA A 29 -5.87 2.47 -14.42
N LEU A 30 -6.45 2.03 -13.29
CA LEU A 30 -6.37 0.64 -12.83
C LEU A 30 -7.33 -0.28 -13.59
N ALA A 31 -8.48 0.25 -14.03
CA ALA A 31 -9.45 -0.50 -14.83
C ALA A 31 -8.89 -0.98 -16.18
N LYS A 32 -7.78 -0.42 -16.64
CA LYS A 32 -7.11 -0.81 -17.88
C LYS A 32 -5.98 -1.82 -17.70
N VAL A 33 -5.66 -2.17 -16.45
CA VAL A 33 -4.63 -3.16 -16.14
C VAL A 33 -5.20 -4.54 -16.42
N ASP A 34 -4.38 -5.40 -17.01
CA ASP A 34 -4.72 -6.80 -17.23
C ASP A 34 -4.94 -7.50 -15.86
N PRO A 35 -6.14 -8.04 -15.58
CA PRO A 35 -6.44 -8.67 -14.29
C PRO A 35 -5.69 -9.99 -14.07
N ASP A 36 -5.17 -10.61 -15.13
CA ASP A 36 -4.44 -11.88 -15.07
C ASP A 36 -2.94 -11.68 -14.83
N GLN A 37 -2.48 -10.43 -14.71
CA GLN A 37 -1.09 -10.16 -14.36
C GLN A 37 -0.77 -10.65 -12.94
N PHE A 38 0.24 -11.50 -12.87
CA PHE A 38 0.80 -11.98 -11.60
C PHE A 38 2.31 -11.92 -11.63
N GLY A 39 2.89 -11.32 -10.61
CA GLY A 39 4.33 -11.30 -10.39
C GLY A 39 4.66 -11.40 -8.92
N ILE A 40 5.68 -12.17 -8.59
CA ILE A 40 6.18 -12.31 -7.22
C ILE A 40 7.70 -12.22 -7.24
N CYS A 41 8.26 -11.52 -6.24
CA CYS A 41 9.70 -11.33 -6.09
C CYS A 41 10.10 -11.46 -4.62
N ILE A 42 11.21 -12.14 -4.37
CA ILE A 42 11.88 -12.18 -3.07
C ILE A 42 13.28 -11.63 -3.24
N ASN A 43 13.63 -10.62 -2.45
CA ASN A 43 15.00 -10.16 -2.29
C ASN A 43 15.50 -10.52 -0.90
N THR A 44 16.66 -11.19 -0.84
CA THR A 44 17.31 -11.49 0.43
C THR A 44 18.20 -10.32 0.86
N ILE A 45 18.52 -10.26 2.16
CA ILE A 45 19.49 -9.27 2.68
C ILE A 45 20.92 -9.50 2.16
N GLN A 46 21.20 -10.68 1.58
CA GLN A 46 22.46 -10.99 0.92
C GLN A 46 22.51 -10.50 -0.54
N GLY A 47 21.41 -9.94 -1.05
CA GLY A 47 21.29 -9.41 -2.40
C GLY A 47 20.87 -10.43 -3.46
N GLU A 48 20.47 -11.63 -3.07
CA GLU A 48 19.92 -12.63 -3.99
C GLU A 48 18.47 -12.24 -4.34
N THR A 49 18.12 -12.38 -5.62
CA THR A 49 16.78 -12.09 -6.14
C THR A 49 16.17 -13.32 -6.77
N PHE A 50 14.98 -13.68 -6.35
CA PHE A 50 14.17 -14.76 -6.90
C PHE A 50 12.87 -14.18 -7.43
N MET A 51 12.51 -14.50 -8.67
CA MET A 51 11.35 -13.94 -9.35
C MET A 51 10.55 -15.02 -10.07
N LEU A 52 9.23 -14.80 -10.17
CA LEU A 52 8.34 -15.66 -10.93
C LEU A 52 7.18 -14.85 -11.51
N GLY A 53 6.66 -15.26 -12.67
CA GLY A 53 5.63 -14.54 -13.40
C GLY A 53 6.14 -13.21 -13.96
N GLN A 54 5.25 -12.21 -14.06
CA GLN A 54 5.57 -10.89 -14.61
C GLN A 54 6.20 -9.96 -13.55
N ALA A 55 7.17 -10.45 -12.79
CA ALA A 55 7.77 -9.68 -11.68
C ALA A 55 8.49 -8.40 -12.13
N ASP A 56 8.89 -8.30 -13.41
CA ASP A 56 9.49 -7.10 -14.01
C ASP A 56 8.46 -6.08 -14.53
N THR A 57 7.18 -6.43 -14.53
CA THR A 57 6.13 -5.53 -15.01
C THR A 57 5.89 -4.41 -14.00
N ARG A 58 5.91 -3.17 -14.47
CA ARG A 58 5.61 -2.00 -13.64
C ARG A 58 4.14 -2.00 -13.24
N PHE A 59 3.89 -1.70 -11.98
CA PHE A 59 2.54 -1.56 -11.43
C PHE A 59 2.40 -0.25 -10.64
N SER A 60 1.15 0.13 -10.37
CA SER A 60 0.89 1.31 -9.54
C SER A 60 1.18 1.00 -8.08
N ILE A 61 2.07 1.76 -7.46
CA ILE A 61 2.52 1.54 -6.08
C ILE A 61 1.41 1.73 -5.04
N GLN A 62 0.38 2.54 -5.37
CA GLN A 62 -0.78 2.77 -4.48
C GLN A 62 -0.36 3.05 -3.03
N SER A 63 -1.04 2.42 -2.06
CA SER A 63 -0.78 2.58 -0.64
C SER A 63 0.54 1.99 -0.14
N ILE A 64 1.27 1.23 -0.95
CA ILE A 64 2.64 0.81 -0.62
C ILE A 64 3.53 2.04 -0.43
N SER A 65 3.25 3.14 -1.13
CA SER A 65 3.96 4.43 -0.97
C SER A 65 3.98 4.93 0.47
N LYS A 66 2.97 4.61 1.29
CA LYS A 66 2.89 5.03 2.69
C LYS A 66 4.02 4.43 3.53
N VAL A 67 4.44 3.19 3.24
CA VAL A 67 5.55 2.53 3.93
C VAL A 67 6.85 3.29 3.68
N PHE A 68 7.11 3.65 2.42
CA PHE A 68 8.30 4.41 2.06
C PHE A 68 8.27 5.84 2.64
N SER A 69 7.11 6.50 2.56
CA SER A 69 6.93 7.83 3.16
C SER A 69 7.16 7.80 4.67
N LEU A 70 6.64 6.79 5.36
CA LEU A 70 6.86 6.60 6.79
C LEU A 70 8.34 6.38 7.11
N ALA A 71 9.04 5.54 6.34
CA ALA A 71 10.47 5.30 6.53
C ALA A 71 11.29 6.59 6.36
N VAL A 72 10.98 7.38 5.34
CA VAL A 72 11.63 8.69 5.13
C VAL A 72 11.33 9.65 6.29
N CYS A 73 10.06 9.78 6.69
CA CYS A 73 9.69 10.64 7.81
C CYS A 73 10.39 10.23 9.11
N LEU A 74 10.45 8.93 9.41
CA LEU A 74 11.16 8.43 10.60
C LEU A 74 12.66 8.72 10.54
N SER A 75 13.28 8.66 9.36
CA SER A 75 14.70 8.98 9.20
C SER A 75 15.01 10.46 9.40
N LEU A 76 14.06 11.35 9.11
CA LEU A 76 14.22 12.80 9.21
C LEU A 76 13.82 13.35 10.58
N GLU A 77 12.69 12.91 11.10
CA GLU A 77 12.04 13.49 12.29
C GLU A 77 12.17 12.60 13.53
N GLY A 78 12.56 11.35 13.36
CA GLY A 78 12.66 10.40 14.47
C GLY A 78 11.33 10.27 15.21
N ASP A 79 11.41 10.19 16.54
CA ASP A 79 10.22 10.01 17.40
C ASP A 79 9.28 11.23 17.44
N GLU A 80 9.69 12.40 16.96
CA GLU A 80 8.84 13.58 16.87
C GLU A 80 7.62 13.35 15.95
N LEU A 81 7.76 12.46 14.97
CA LEU A 81 6.67 12.03 14.11
C LEU A 81 5.43 11.58 14.90
N TRP A 82 5.65 10.86 16.00
CA TRP A 82 4.58 10.26 16.79
C TRP A 82 3.75 11.27 17.61
N LYS A 83 4.14 12.53 17.62
CA LYS A 83 3.31 13.62 18.15
C LYS A 83 2.19 14.01 17.19
N ARG A 84 2.32 13.69 15.90
CA ARG A 84 1.36 14.04 14.84
C ARG A 84 0.58 12.85 14.30
N VAL A 85 1.09 11.64 14.52
CA VAL A 85 0.49 10.40 14.04
C VAL A 85 0.60 9.37 15.16
N GLY A 86 -0.50 8.71 15.47
CA GLY A 86 -0.53 7.64 16.46
C GLY A 86 0.12 6.34 15.98
N LYS A 87 0.17 5.38 16.88
CA LYS A 87 0.70 4.01 16.65
C LYS A 87 -0.38 2.95 16.86
N GLU A 88 -1.64 3.36 17.02
CA GLU A 88 -2.74 2.48 17.40
C GLU A 88 -3.40 1.85 16.16
N PRO A 89 -3.88 0.62 16.27
CA PRO A 89 -4.66 0.01 15.21
C PRO A 89 -5.96 0.80 14.97
N SER A 90 -6.43 0.81 13.74
CA SER A 90 -7.74 1.37 13.41
C SER A 90 -8.84 0.45 13.96
N GLY A 91 -9.75 1.00 14.77
CA GLY A 91 -10.96 0.32 15.22
C GLY A 91 -12.13 0.43 14.24
N THR A 92 -11.96 1.16 13.14
CA THR A 92 -12.96 1.44 12.13
C THR A 92 -12.40 1.17 10.72
N ALA A 93 -13.26 1.28 9.70
CA ALA A 93 -12.80 1.19 8.31
C ALA A 93 -11.68 2.21 8.03
N PHE A 94 -10.69 1.80 7.26
CA PHE A 94 -9.47 2.55 6.97
C PHE A 94 -9.69 3.94 6.32
N ASN A 95 -10.88 4.19 5.81
CA ASN A 95 -11.32 5.45 5.18
C ASN A 95 -12.36 6.22 6.02
N SER A 96 -12.49 5.92 7.31
CA SER A 96 -13.44 6.59 8.19
C SER A 96 -12.97 8.00 8.55
N LEU A 97 -13.68 9.01 8.05
CA LEU A 97 -13.46 10.42 8.44
C LEU A 97 -13.94 10.71 9.87
N VAL A 98 -15.00 10.02 10.30
CA VAL A 98 -15.56 10.18 11.66
C VAL A 98 -14.52 9.88 12.73
N GLN A 99 -13.70 8.86 12.52
CA GLN A 99 -12.62 8.51 13.45
C GLN A 99 -11.61 9.67 13.58
N LEU A 100 -11.25 10.31 12.47
CA LEU A 100 -10.30 11.43 12.48
C LEU A 100 -10.87 12.66 13.19
N GLU A 101 -12.17 12.93 13.05
CA GLU A 101 -12.85 14.02 13.74
C GLU A 101 -12.88 13.79 15.26
N VAL A 102 -13.21 12.58 15.70
CA VAL A 102 -13.20 12.20 17.12
C VAL A 102 -11.80 12.36 17.72
N GLU A 103 -10.77 12.08 16.95
CA GLU A 103 -9.37 12.18 17.36
C GLU A 103 -8.75 13.56 17.08
N LYS A 104 -9.57 14.58 16.85
CA LYS A 104 -9.16 15.97 16.66
C LYS A 104 -8.12 16.17 15.54
N GLY A 105 -8.23 15.37 14.49
CA GLY A 105 -7.36 15.45 13.32
C GLY A 105 -6.02 14.70 13.46
N ILE A 106 -5.76 14.01 14.56
CA ILE A 106 -4.57 13.18 14.72
C ILE A 106 -4.88 11.74 14.29
N PRO A 107 -4.31 11.24 13.18
CA PRO A 107 -4.57 9.87 12.72
C PRO A 107 -4.00 8.83 13.70
N ARG A 108 -4.74 7.76 13.95
CA ARG A 108 -4.29 6.66 14.83
C ARG A 108 -3.03 5.98 14.37
N ASN A 109 -2.82 5.91 13.07
CA ASN A 109 -1.62 5.34 12.48
C ASN A 109 -1.37 5.91 11.06
N PRO A 110 -0.15 5.75 10.53
CA PRO A 110 0.24 6.34 9.24
C PRO A 110 -0.47 5.74 8.02
N PHE A 111 -1.22 4.66 8.18
CA PHE A 111 -1.82 3.91 7.06
C PHE A 111 -3.30 4.22 6.84
N ILE A 112 -3.90 5.09 7.66
CA ILE A 112 -5.30 5.51 7.52
C ILE A 112 -5.46 6.43 6.30
N ASN A 113 -6.38 6.12 5.39
CA ASN A 113 -6.63 6.92 4.19
C ASN A 113 -7.34 8.26 4.47
N ALA A 114 -8.10 8.36 5.54
CA ALA A 114 -8.77 9.61 5.95
C ALA A 114 -7.77 10.76 6.14
N CYS A 115 -6.55 10.45 6.60
CA CYS A 115 -5.47 11.42 6.76
C CYS A 115 -5.09 12.11 5.43
N LEU A 116 -5.02 11.37 4.34
CA LEU A 116 -4.69 11.92 3.01
C LEU A 116 -5.79 12.83 2.45
N LEU A 117 -7.04 12.52 2.73
CA LEU A 117 -8.18 13.35 2.28
C LEU A 117 -8.24 14.69 3.04
N TYR A 118 -7.83 14.71 4.30
CA TYR A 118 -7.89 15.91 5.14
C TYR A 118 -6.67 16.83 4.96
N THR A 119 -5.50 16.27 4.68
CA THR A 119 -4.23 17.01 4.59
C THR A 119 -3.85 17.40 3.16
N SER A 120 -4.43 16.76 2.16
CA SER A 120 -4.19 17.13 0.76
C SER A 120 -5.13 18.26 0.35
N PRO A 121 -4.63 19.43 -0.06
CA PRO A 121 -5.49 20.48 -0.59
C PRO A 121 -6.27 19.93 -1.79
N SER A 122 -7.59 20.08 -1.74
CA SER A 122 -8.44 19.76 -2.88
C SER A 122 -8.00 20.55 -4.11
N PRO A 123 -8.10 20.00 -5.32
CA PRO A 123 -7.90 20.80 -6.54
C PRO A 123 -8.75 22.07 -6.58
N ARG A 124 -9.90 22.10 -5.87
CA ARG A 124 -10.76 23.29 -5.73
C ARG A 124 -10.17 24.37 -4.80
N ASP A 125 -9.27 24.00 -3.90
CA ASP A 125 -8.65 24.95 -2.96
C ASP A 125 -7.48 25.71 -3.58
N ARG A 126 -6.99 25.26 -4.76
CA ARG A 126 -5.92 25.93 -5.52
C ARG A 126 -6.42 27.08 -6.40
N THR A 127 -7.73 27.29 -6.46
CA THR A 127 -8.38 28.31 -7.31
C THR A 127 -8.98 29.48 -6.52
N ARG A 128 -8.60 29.66 -5.25
CA ARG A 128 -8.94 30.80 -4.43
C ARG A 128 -7.75 31.64 -4.06
#